data_7d0d944b7f015f9d55b961ea7000fd33
#
_entry.id   7d0d944b7f015f9d55b961ea7000fd33
#
_cell.length_a   1.000
_cell.length_b   1.000
_cell.length_c   1.000
_cell.angle_alpha   90.00
_cell.angle_beta   90.00
_cell.angle_gamma   90.00
#
_symmetry.space_group_name_H-M   'P 1'
#
loop_
_entity.id
_entity.type
_entity.pdbx_description
1 polymer ?
#
loop_
_entity_poly.entity_id
_entity_poly.type
_entity_poly.pdbx_seq_one_letter_code
_entity_poly.pdbx_strand_id
1 'polypeptide(L)'
;MQGFLLWLTIFLDLFIPSIFGTALYFNYRRRVKIRRERDILLQEKEAALGFVHNVGEIFADSESVDMNTLLSRVLHYAVRTCKASSGAIYLNNAKNSALEARSVSGVFPPPFEFNLEHLSLEQNATQELEQLVRSKSIPLGKGLVGEAAVLGNSILIEDAELDSRVPQIGVEFLKIRSLLVVPMRFGNHTIGVMVLINRVDGGRFALADLNLAQALAAQASVPVHYAGLQETLEEKRELDRGMQMARQIQHSLLPQEIPTFDTIEISAFNHPAMDIGGDYFDLIPIDEDHIGLAIADVSGKGIGGALMMAVCRSVIRVNAEKVYDPAAMLTSMNKTLSSNLAEDMFITMLYMVVNLNKHQLSYARAGHEAPIIIRNREAHAEQTETAGIAIGLVDTETFASVIETRNIQLNPGDLVVSYTDGITEAMNSAQEEWGIERLTENVERMVHASADDLLANIQKNVLAFTGNAPQSDDMTMLALKVR
;
A
#
# COMPACT_ATOMS: atom_id res chain seq x y z
N MET A 1 59.62 -51.29 61.82
CA MET A 1 58.12 -51.38 61.90
C MET A 1 57.51 -50.18 62.59
N GLN A 2 58.06 -49.66 63.68
CA GLN A 2 57.54 -48.49 64.40
C GLN A 2 57.51 -47.16 63.56
N GLY A 3 58.51 -46.88 62.72
CA GLY A 3 58.56 -45.68 61.89
C GLY A 3 57.53 -45.64 60.77
N PHE A 4 57.16 -46.78 60.21
CA PHE A 4 56.15 -46.92 59.17
C PHE A 4 54.73 -46.69 59.74
N LEU A 5 54.44 -47.17 60.92
CA LEU A 5 53.17 -46.93 61.61
C LEU A 5 52.97 -45.43 61.94
N LEU A 6 54.03 -44.76 62.39
CA LEU A 6 54.00 -43.34 62.73
C LEU A 6 53.76 -42.46 61.45
N TRP A 7 54.38 -42.84 60.37
CA TRP A 7 54.15 -42.14 59.05
C TRP A 7 52.74 -42.40 58.52
N LEU A 8 52.22 -43.57 58.69
CA LEU A 8 50.88 -43.94 58.28
C LEU A 8 49.79 -43.19 59.09
N THR A 9 50.00 -43.04 60.39
CA THR A 9 49.07 -42.24 61.24
C THR A 9 49.13 -40.75 60.91
N ILE A 10 50.29 -40.16 60.72
CA ILE A 10 50.44 -38.76 60.31
C ILE A 10 49.81 -38.51 58.93
N PHE A 11 49.98 -39.45 58.00
CA PHE A 11 49.36 -39.40 56.69
C PHE A 11 47.82 -39.47 56.73
N LEU A 12 47.31 -40.41 57.57
CA LEU A 12 45.86 -40.56 57.77
C LEU A 12 45.23 -39.29 58.45
N ASP A 13 45.88 -38.77 59.48
CA ASP A 13 45.34 -37.64 60.24
C ASP A 13 45.47 -36.29 59.55
N LEU A 14 46.40 -36.10 58.64
CA LEU A 14 46.57 -34.85 57.91
C LEU A 14 45.93 -34.83 56.48
N PHE A 15 46.10 -35.95 55.76
CA PHE A 15 45.62 -35.98 54.34
C PHE A 15 44.16 -36.30 54.21
N ILE A 16 43.60 -37.19 55.04
CA ILE A 16 42.17 -37.54 54.95
C ILE A 16 41.28 -36.34 55.29
N PRO A 17 41.50 -35.57 56.37
CA PRO A 17 40.72 -34.36 56.64
C PRO A 17 40.90 -33.27 55.58
N SER A 18 42.10 -33.12 54.99
CA SER A 18 42.34 -32.16 53.91
C SER A 18 41.59 -32.52 52.63
N ILE A 19 41.58 -33.82 52.25
CA ILE A 19 40.78 -34.29 51.08
C ILE A 19 39.30 -34.15 51.35
N PHE A 20 38.81 -34.46 52.55
CA PHE A 20 37.40 -34.28 52.93
C PHE A 20 37.03 -32.83 53.00
N GLY A 21 37.87 -31.92 53.48
CA GLY A 21 37.66 -30.47 53.51
C GLY A 21 37.58 -29.86 52.10
N THR A 22 38.49 -30.27 51.20
CA THR A 22 38.47 -29.86 49.80
C THR A 22 37.23 -30.40 49.09
N ALA A 23 36.82 -31.62 49.27
CA ALA A 23 35.62 -32.20 48.70
C ALA A 23 34.33 -31.47 49.20
N LEU A 24 34.25 -31.18 50.52
CA LEU A 24 33.18 -30.39 51.12
C LEU A 24 33.12 -28.97 50.56
N TYR A 25 34.28 -28.31 50.39
CA TYR A 25 34.35 -26.97 49.78
C TYR A 25 33.89 -26.95 48.33
N PHE A 26 34.32 -27.95 47.53
CA PHE A 26 33.85 -28.10 46.14
C PHE A 26 32.34 -28.37 46.05
N ASN A 27 31.82 -29.26 46.91
CA ASN A 27 30.37 -29.53 46.99
C ASN A 27 29.58 -28.31 47.45
N TYR A 28 30.09 -27.55 48.42
CA TYR A 28 29.47 -26.29 48.86
C TYR A 28 29.43 -25.26 47.71
N ARG A 29 30.56 -25.02 47.04
CA ARG A 29 30.62 -24.11 45.88
C ARG A 29 29.69 -24.55 44.74
N ARG A 30 29.60 -25.84 44.42
CA ARG A 30 28.69 -26.40 43.45
C ARG A 30 27.23 -26.19 43.85
N ARG A 31 26.87 -26.40 45.10
CA ARG A 31 25.51 -26.14 45.61
C ARG A 31 25.14 -24.66 45.58
N VAL A 32 26.03 -23.78 45.93
CA VAL A 32 25.82 -22.31 45.82
C VAL A 32 25.62 -21.89 44.35
N LYS A 33 26.43 -22.42 43.44
CA LYS A 33 26.28 -22.16 42.00
C LYS A 33 24.93 -22.64 41.47
N ILE A 34 24.52 -23.87 41.77
CA ILE A 34 23.24 -24.43 41.35
C ILE A 34 22.05 -23.63 41.94
N ARG A 35 22.12 -23.22 43.19
CA ARG A 35 21.09 -22.36 43.80
C ARG A 35 20.98 -21.03 43.08
N ARG A 36 22.10 -20.41 42.79
CA ARG A 36 22.15 -19.13 42.07
C ARG A 36 21.56 -19.23 40.66
N GLU A 37 21.91 -20.27 39.91
CA GLU A 37 21.34 -20.56 38.58
C GLU A 37 19.82 -20.80 38.64
N ARG A 38 19.37 -21.58 39.66
CA ARG A 38 17.93 -21.80 39.88
C ARG A 38 17.18 -20.52 40.19
N ASP A 39 17.75 -19.68 41.08
CA ASP A 39 17.10 -18.44 41.51
C ASP A 39 16.98 -17.42 40.33
N ILE A 40 17.99 -17.39 39.45
CA ILE A 40 17.94 -16.61 38.18
C ILE A 40 16.82 -17.13 37.27
N LEU A 41 16.76 -18.46 37.04
CA LEU A 41 15.71 -19.06 36.21
C LEU A 41 14.30 -18.84 36.76
N LEU A 42 14.14 -18.85 38.07
CA LEU A 42 12.85 -18.54 38.71
C LEU A 42 12.46 -17.09 38.49
N GLN A 43 13.39 -16.14 38.61
CA GLN A 43 13.15 -14.74 38.32
C GLN A 43 12.78 -14.49 36.86
N GLU A 44 13.48 -15.10 35.91
CA GLU A 44 13.17 -15.05 34.50
C GLU A 44 11.74 -15.56 34.20
N LYS A 45 11.39 -16.71 34.81
CA LYS A 45 10.06 -17.31 34.66
C LYS A 45 8.96 -16.42 35.25
N GLU A 46 9.14 -15.88 36.46
CA GLU A 46 8.16 -14.98 37.09
C GLU A 46 7.99 -13.67 36.29
N ALA A 47 9.09 -13.12 35.80
CA ALA A 47 9.04 -11.92 34.95
C ALA A 47 8.32 -12.20 33.63
N ALA A 48 8.60 -13.33 32.98
CA ALA A 48 7.92 -13.71 31.75
C ALA A 48 6.42 -13.95 31.95
N LEU A 49 6.03 -14.63 33.01
CA LEU A 49 4.61 -14.86 33.37
C LEU A 49 3.89 -13.56 33.72
N GLY A 50 4.51 -12.68 34.52
CA GLY A 50 3.97 -11.36 34.83
C GLY A 50 3.83 -10.50 33.58
N PHE A 51 4.76 -10.57 32.63
CA PHE A 51 4.67 -9.88 31.36
C PHE A 51 3.48 -10.38 30.53
N VAL A 52 3.36 -11.72 30.35
CA VAL A 52 2.24 -12.32 29.59
C VAL A 52 0.90 -11.93 30.17
N HIS A 53 0.76 -11.89 31.51
CA HIS A 53 -0.47 -11.45 32.17
C HIS A 53 -0.79 -9.98 31.89
N ASN A 54 0.19 -9.07 32.05
CA ASN A 54 0.02 -7.63 31.79
C ASN A 54 -0.25 -7.31 30.32
N VAL A 55 0.37 -8.04 29.38
CA VAL A 55 0.10 -7.87 27.94
C VAL A 55 -1.25 -8.49 27.57
N GLY A 56 -1.60 -9.64 28.20
CA GLY A 56 -2.90 -10.28 27.98
C GLY A 56 -4.09 -9.38 28.33
N GLU A 57 -3.99 -8.59 29.41
CA GLU A 57 -5.02 -7.61 29.78
C GLU A 57 -5.24 -6.54 28.69
N ILE A 58 -4.17 -6.13 27.97
CA ILE A 58 -4.29 -5.14 26.88
C ILE A 58 -5.16 -5.68 25.74
N PHE A 59 -4.99 -6.97 25.41
CA PHE A 59 -5.76 -7.62 24.34
C PHE A 59 -7.19 -8.00 24.76
N ALA A 60 -7.46 -8.12 26.05
CA ALA A 60 -8.79 -8.46 26.57
C ALA A 60 -9.75 -7.25 26.60
N ASP A 61 -9.22 -6.04 26.75
CA ASP A 61 -10.00 -4.82 26.99
C ASP A 61 -10.32 -4.00 25.73
N SER A 62 -9.78 -4.34 24.55
CA SER A 62 -9.95 -3.53 23.34
C SER A 62 -10.14 -4.39 22.07
N GLU A 63 -11.11 -4.02 21.24
CA GLU A 63 -11.32 -4.60 19.90
C GLU A 63 -10.16 -4.29 18.94
N SER A 64 -9.39 -3.22 19.21
CA SER A 64 -8.16 -2.89 18.46
C SER A 64 -7.06 -2.48 19.44
N VAL A 65 -5.89 -3.10 19.30
CA VAL A 65 -4.71 -2.78 20.12
C VAL A 65 -3.89 -1.69 19.44
N ASP A 66 -3.94 -0.46 20.00
CA ASP A 66 -3.05 0.61 19.57
C ASP A 66 -1.57 0.24 19.80
N MET A 67 -0.80 0.20 18.71
CA MET A 67 0.62 -0.14 18.71
C MET A 67 1.44 0.72 19.68
N ASN A 68 1.16 2.02 19.77
CA ASN A 68 1.92 2.92 20.62
C ASN A 68 1.67 2.63 22.11
N THR A 69 0.42 2.34 22.47
CA THR A 69 0.04 1.95 23.83
C THR A 69 0.68 0.62 24.21
N LEU A 70 0.68 -0.37 23.32
CA LEU A 70 1.33 -1.65 23.53
C LEU A 70 2.82 -1.48 23.78
N LEU A 71 3.54 -0.78 22.88
CA LEU A 71 4.98 -0.56 22.99
C LEU A 71 5.36 0.21 24.26
N SER A 72 4.55 1.20 24.64
CA SER A 72 4.80 1.99 25.86
C SER A 72 4.67 1.12 27.12
N ARG A 73 3.69 0.23 27.19
CA ARG A 73 3.53 -0.71 28.31
C ARG A 73 4.62 -1.77 28.34
N VAL A 74 4.98 -2.33 27.19
CA VAL A 74 6.09 -3.28 27.06
C VAL A 74 7.40 -2.66 27.56
N LEU A 75 7.70 -1.45 27.09
CA LEU A 75 8.92 -0.75 27.48
C LEU A 75 8.91 -0.39 28.98
N HIS A 76 7.81 0.13 29.50
CA HIS A 76 7.68 0.44 30.92
C HIS A 76 7.90 -0.79 31.80
N TYR A 77 7.33 -1.93 31.41
CA TYR A 77 7.53 -3.19 32.12
C TYR A 77 9.00 -3.66 32.06
N ALA A 78 9.64 -3.58 30.91
CA ALA A 78 11.04 -3.94 30.72
C ALA A 78 11.98 -3.05 31.55
N VAL A 79 11.78 -1.74 31.52
CA VAL A 79 12.53 -0.76 32.33
C VAL A 79 12.44 -1.07 33.82
N ARG A 80 11.22 -1.32 34.34
CA ARG A 80 11.00 -1.67 35.75
C ARG A 80 11.66 -3.00 36.14
N THR A 81 11.45 -4.02 35.33
CA THR A 81 11.88 -5.39 35.63
C THR A 81 13.40 -5.53 35.57
N CYS A 82 14.05 -4.90 34.57
CA CYS A 82 15.52 -4.86 34.47
C CYS A 82 16.15 -3.78 35.34
N LYS A 83 15.34 -3.02 36.12
CA LYS A 83 15.82 -1.87 36.94
C LYS A 83 16.63 -0.88 36.12
N ALA A 84 16.24 -0.67 34.87
CA ALA A 84 16.86 0.35 34.01
C ALA A 84 16.39 1.77 34.37
N SER A 85 17.23 2.77 34.17
CA SER A 85 16.84 4.18 34.37
C SER A 85 16.05 4.73 33.20
N SER A 86 16.31 4.22 32.00
CA SER A 86 15.61 4.62 30.77
C SER A 86 15.70 3.53 29.71
N GLY A 87 14.85 3.63 28.69
CA GLY A 87 14.86 2.70 27.58
C GLY A 87 14.12 3.22 26.36
N ALA A 88 14.32 2.56 25.23
CA ALA A 88 13.61 2.82 23.99
C ALA A 88 13.34 1.51 23.24
N ILE A 89 12.25 1.50 22.48
CA ILE A 89 11.95 0.46 21.50
C ILE A 89 12.00 1.09 20.12
N TYR A 90 12.83 0.51 19.26
CA TYR A 90 12.94 0.83 17.85
C TYR A 90 12.28 -0.28 17.04
N LEU A 91 11.45 0.05 16.08
CA LEU A 91 10.90 -0.89 15.10
C LEU A 91 11.45 -0.63 13.71
N ASN A 92 11.47 -1.65 12.88
CA ASN A 92 11.81 -1.51 11.48
C ASN A 92 10.79 -0.59 10.79
N ASN A 93 11.27 0.30 9.93
CA ASN A 93 10.39 1.10 9.08
C ASN A 93 9.72 0.24 7.99
N ALA A 94 8.71 0.76 7.32
CA ALA A 94 7.96 0.05 6.27
C ALA A 94 8.84 -0.48 5.12
N LYS A 95 9.99 0.15 4.87
CA LYS A 95 10.96 -0.26 3.83
C LYS A 95 12.00 -1.28 4.32
N ASN A 96 11.96 -1.65 5.61
CA ASN A 96 12.98 -2.50 6.26
C ASN A 96 14.43 -2.02 6.01
N SER A 97 14.65 -0.72 5.95
CA SER A 97 15.97 -0.11 5.69
C SER A 97 16.57 0.58 6.90
N ALA A 98 15.74 0.93 7.88
CA ALA A 98 16.14 1.66 9.08
C ALA A 98 15.20 1.33 10.25
N LEU A 99 15.68 1.66 11.45
CA LEU A 99 14.96 1.55 12.71
C LEU A 99 14.45 2.95 13.13
N GLU A 100 13.20 3.02 13.54
CA GLU A 100 12.55 4.23 14.06
C GLU A 100 12.16 4.02 15.52
N ALA A 101 12.42 5.02 16.37
CA ALA A 101 12.02 4.95 17.78
C ALA A 101 10.50 5.12 17.90
N ARG A 102 9.81 4.08 18.33
CA ARG A 102 8.35 4.05 18.53
C ARG A 102 7.94 4.30 19.98
N SER A 103 8.78 3.92 20.93
CA SER A 103 8.53 4.16 22.36
C SER A 103 9.81 4.54 23.07
N VAL A 104 9.73 5.52 23.98
CA VAL A 104 10.83 6.00 24.81
C VAL A 104 10.32 6.14 26.23
N SER A 105 11.13 5.76 27.23
CA SER A 105 10.79 5.84 28.66
C SER A 105 11.98 6.38 29.46
N GLY A 106 11.71 7.36 30.33
CA GLY A 106 12.73 8.03 31.14
C GLY A 106 13.58 9.02 30.33
N VAL A 107 14.61 9.57 30.98
CA VAL A 107 15.60 10.42 30.30
C VAL A 107 16.53 9.49 29.49
N PHE A 108 16.24 9.33 28.22
CA PHE A 108 16.94 8.37 27.35
C PHE A 108 18.04 9.08 26.55
N PRO A 109 19.32 8.84 26.89
CA PRO A 109 20.44 9.36 26.12
C PRO A 109 20.45 8.72 24.72
N PRO A 110 20.50 9.51 23.63
CA PRO A 110 20.54 8.95 22.29
C PRO A 110 21.75 8.04 22.09
N PRO A 111 21.59 6.81 21.56
CA PRO A 111 22.71 5.89 21.30
C PRO A 111 23.43 6.21 19.97
N PHE A 112 23.43 7.48 19.57
CA PHE A 112 24.08 8.02 18.38
C PHE A 112 24.60 9.43 18.65
N GLU A 113 25.53 9.88 17.81
CA GLU A 113 26.08 11.24 17.92
C GLU A 113 25.03 12.31 17.59
N PHE A 114 24.93 13.33 18.43
CA PHE A 114 24.05 14.48 18.26
C PHE A 114 24.69 15.76 18.79
N ASN A 115 24.24 16.94 18.33
CA ASN A 115 24.72 18.23 18.81
C ASN A 115 23.87 18.71 20.00
N LEU A 116 24.54 18.99 21.11
CA LEU A 116 23.94 19.50 22.36
C LEU A 116 23.48 20.96 22.28
N GLU A 117 23.98 21.77 21.32
CA GLU A 117 23.67 23.19 21.21
C GLU A 117 22.18 23.49 20.95
N HIS A 118 21.42 22.49 20.51
CA HIS A 118 20.00 22.61 20.20
C HIS A 118 19.09 22.15 21.33
N LEU A 119 19.64 21.73 22.49
CA LEU A 119 18.86 21.25 23.64
C LEU A 119 18.73 22.34 24.67
N SER A 120 17.50 22.77 24.97
CA SER A 120 17.19 23.67 26.09
C SER A 120 17.25 22.89 27.41
N LEU A 121 18.36 22.93 28.10
CA LEU A 121 18.60 22.12 29.30
C LEU A 121 17.73 22.46 30.52
N GLU A 122 16.83 23.46 30.47
CA GLU A 122 16.26 24.04 31.70
C GLU A 122 14.91 23.52 32.16
N GLN A 123 13.94 23.12 31.32
CA GLN A 123 12.64 22.61 31.79
C GLN A 123 11.99 21.50 30.92
N ASN A 124 12.46 21.32 29.67
CA ASN A 124 11.85 20.39 28.70
C ASN A 124 12.82 19.35 28.16
N ALA A 125 13.99 19.17 28.78
CA ALA A 125 15.06 18.30 28.27
C ALA A 125 14.58 16.87 27.96
N THR A 126 13.67 16.31 28.75
CA THR A 126 13.13 14.96 28.51
C THR A 126 12.29 14.90 27.22
N GLN A 127 11.43 15.90 26.99
CA GLN A 127 10.59 15.95 25.81
C GLN A 127 11.39 16.24 24.53
N GLU A 128 12.35 17.12 24.62
CA GLU A 128 13.25 17.45 23.49
C GLU A 128 14.12 16.26 23.11
N LEU A 129 14.65 15.52 24.09
CA LEU A 129 15.38 14.28 23.86
C LEU A 129 14.50 13.19 23.24
N GLU A 130 13.27 13.04 23.72
CA GLU A 130 12.33 12.10 23.12
C GLU A 130 12.03 12.46 21.68
N GLN A 131 11.78 13.74 21.38
CA GLN A 131 11.55 14.22 20.01
C GLN A 131 12.77 13.98 19.12
N LEU A 132 13.98 14.26 19.62
CA LEU A 132 15.24 13.99 18.91
C LEU A 132 15.37 12.50 18.58
N VAL A 133 15.14 11.63 19.56
CA VAL A 133 15.23 10.17 19.37
C VAL A 133 14.18 9.67 18.37
N ARG A 134 12.96 10.18 18.42
CA ARG A 134 11.89 9.82 17.49
C ARG A 134 12.09 10.37 16.07
N SER A 135 12.71 11.53 15.92
CA SER A 135 12.93 12.16 14.62
C SER A 135 14.05 11.51 13.79
N LYS A 136 14.95 10.76 14.44
CA LYS A 136 16.13 10.19 13.79
C LYS A 136 15.99 8.69 13.58
N SER A 137 15.99 8.28 12.33
CA SER A 137 16.07 6.86 11.97
C SER A 137 17.51 6.34 12.00
N ILE A 138 17.69 5.10 12.46
CA ILE A 138 18.99 4.42 12.54
C ILE A 138 19.07 3.42 11.39
N PRO A 139 19.96 3.58 10.40
CA PRO A 139 20.14 2.63 9.32
C PRO A 139 20.50 1.23 9.85
N LEU A 140 19.96 0.17 9.25
CA LEU A 140 20.31 -1.20 9.59
C LEU A 140 21.81 -1.44 9.40
N GLY A 141 22.43 -2.15 10.36
CA GLY A 141 23.87 -2.42 10.38
C GLY A 141 24.72 -1.24 10.89
N LYS A 142 24.14 -0.06 11.20
CA LYS A 142 24.90 1.10 11.68
C LYS A 142 24.77 1.26 13.19
N GLY A 143 25.91 1.40 13.87
CA GLY A 143 25.98 1.52 15.32
C GLY A 143 25.48 0.26 16.04
N LEU A 144 25.47 0.29 17.38
CA LEU A 144 25.09 -0.86 18.20
C LEU A 144 23.65 -1.34 17.96
N VAL A 145 22.72 -0.42 17.75
CA VAL A 145 21.29 -0.71 17.57
C VAL A 145 21.04 -1.32 16.18
N GLY A 146 21.62 -0.72 15.13
CA GLY A 146 21.51 -1.23 13.77
C GLY A 146 22.24 -2.57 13.58
N GLU A 147 23.38 -2.77 14.22
CA GLU A 147 24.12 -4.05 14.23
C GLU A 147 23.30 -5.16 14.89
N ALA A 148 22.73 -4.92 16.08
CA ALA A 148 21.89 -5.87 16.76
C ALA A 148 20.64 -6.25 15.93
N ALA A 149 20.09 -5.33 15.17
CA ALA A 149 18.95 -5.59 14.29
C ALA A 149 19.30 -6.56 13.15
N VAL A 150 20.47 -6.40 12.52
CA VAL A 150 20.91 -7.23 11.39
C VAL A 150 21.39 -8.60 11.85
N LEU A 151 22.24 -8.61 12.88
CA LEU A 151 22.85 -9.86 13.36
C LEU A 151 21.88 -10.70 14.23
N GLY A 152 20.83 -10.08 14.78
CA GLY A 152 19.90 -10.74 15.69
C GLY A 152 20.54 -11.15 17.03
N ASN A 153 21.70 -10.57 17.37
CA ASN A 153 22.44 -10.85 18.59
C ASN A 153 22.25 -9.73 19.61
N SER A 154 22.04 -10.10 20.87
CA SER A 154 21.98 -9.13 21.97
C SER A 154 23.36 -8.66 22.36
N ILE A 155 23.47 -7.39 22.75
CA ILE A 155 24.70 -6.73 23.14
C ILE A 155 24.57 -6.30 24.60
N LEU A 156 25.52 -6.71 25.45
CA LEU A 156 25.72 -6.21 26.81
C LEU A 156 27.01 -5.38 26.85
N ILE A 157 26.89 -4.13 27.24
CA ILE A 157 28.02 -3.26 27.55
C ILE A 157 27.99 -2.95 29.05
N GLU A 158 28.85 -3.64 29.80
CA GLU A 158 28.95 -3.49 31.25
C GLU A 158 29.56 -2.14 31.64
N ASP A 159 30.56 -1.68 30.88
CA ASP A 159 31.24 -0.40 31.06
C ASP A 159 31.24 0.40 29.77
N ALA A 160 30.25 1.27 29.62
CA ALA A 160 30.09 2.08 28.42
C ALA A 160 31.11 3.22 28.29
N GLU A 161 31.78 3.57 29.38
CA GLU A 161 32.86 4.60 29.34
C GLU A 161 34.12 4.08 28.65
N LEU A 162 34.33 2.75 28.66
CA LEU A 162 35.45 2.08 28.01
C LEU A 162 35.17 1.57 26.59
N ASP A 163 33.89 1.62 26.14
CA ASP A 163 33.50 1.12 24.83
C ASP A 163 33.38 2.27 23.82
N SER A 164 34.28 2.32 22.85
CA SER A 164 34.33 3.36 21.82
C SER A 164 33.11 3.42 20.89
N ARG A 165 32.25 2.38 20.90
CA ARG A 165 31.02 2.35 20.11
C ARG A 165 29.89 3.14 20.75
N VAL A 166 30.01 3.46 22.04
CA VAL A 166 29.02 4.23 22.80
C VAL A 166 29.37 5.71 22.74
N PRO A 167 28.44 6.60 22.34
CA PRO A 167 28.68 8.03 22.34
C PRO A 167 29.00 8.55 23.72
N GLN A 168 30.14 9.30 23.86
CA GLN A 168 30.52 9.94 25.11
C GLN A 168 29.90 11.34 25.17
N ILE A 169 28.81 11.46 25.95
CA ILE A 169 28.07 12.72 26.08
C ILE A 169 28.62 13.49 27.29
N GLY A 170 29.06 14.72 27.09
CA GLY A 170 29.70 15.55 28.11
C GLY A 170 28.80 16.07 29.25
N VAL A 171 27.54 15.59 29.30
CA VAL A 171 26.51 16.00 30.28
C VAL A 171 26.25 14.84 31.22
N GLU A 172 26.42 15.02 32.53
CA GLU A 172 26.37 13.96 33.54
C GLU A 172 25.03 13.17 33.56
N PHE A 173 23.88 13.86 33.44
CA PHE A 173 22.58 13.16 33.46
C PHE A 173 22.27 12.39 32.15
N LEU A 174 23.01 12.63 31.06
CA LEU A 174 22.95 11.89 29.81
C LEU A 174 24.04 10.82 29.67
N LYS A 175 24.89 10.67 30.69
CA LYS A 175 26.00 9.74 30.64
C LYS A 175 25.54 8.31 30.59
N ILE A 176 25.97 7.58 29.59
CA ILE A 176 25.74 6.14 29.46
C ILE A 176 26.82 5.39 30.22
N ARG A 177 26.46 4.68 31.28
CA ARG A 177 27.38 3.88 32.13
C ARG A 177 27.35 2.41 31.77
N SER A 178 26.17 1.88 31.47
CA SER A 178 25.98 0.52 30.99
C SER A 178 24.77 0.44 30.07
N LEU A 179 24.76 -0.51 29.15
CA LEU A 179 23.80 -0.56 28.04
C LEU A 179 23.43 -2.02 27.72
N LEU A 180 22.13 -2.26 27.50
CA LEU A 180 21.62 -3.48 26.90
C LEU A 180 20.96 -3.14 25.57
N VAL A 181 21.32 -3.87 24.52
CA VAL A 181 20.68 -3.78 23.19
C VAL A 181 20.16 -5.18 22.86
N VAL A 182 18.86 -5.32 22.78
CA VAL A 182 18.20 -6.63 22.65
C VAL A 182 17.29 -6.66 21.44
N PRO A 183 17.58 -7.48 20.43
CA PRO A 183 16.71 -7.60 19.25
C PRO A 183 15.38 -8.28 19.63
N MET A 184 14.30 -7.70 19.14
CA MET A 184 12.95 -8.25 19.20
C MET A 184 12.73 -9.09 17.95
N ARG A 185 12.63 -10.41 18.11
CA ARG A 185 12.58 -11.36 16.99
C ARG A 185 11.25 -12.09 16.95
N PHE A 186 10.71 -12.21 15.73
CA PHE A 186 9.60 -13.10 15.42
C PHE A 186 10.05 -14.12 14.36
N GLY A 187 10.12 -15.39 14.74
CA GLY A 187 10.75 -16.41 13.91
C GLY A 187 12.23 -16.08 13.62
N ASN A 188 12.59 -16.02 12.35
CA ASN A 188 13.95 -15.70 11.91
C ASN A 188 14.18 -14.20 11.61
N HIS A 189 13.16 -13.37 11.76
CA HIS A 189 13.22 -11.94 11.44
C HIS A 189 13.29 -11.08 12.69
N THR A 190 14.16 -10.06 12.67
CA THR A 190 14.17 -9.02 13.69
C THR A 190 13.15 -7.95 13.31
N ILE A 191 12.13 -7.75 14.14
CA ILE A 191 11.09 -6.75 13.95
C ILE A 191 11.43 -5.40 14.56
N GLY A 192 12.38 -5.40 15.51
CA GLY A 192 12.82 -4.19 16.20
C GLY A 192 13.93 -4.48 17.19
N VAL A 193 14.30 -3.48 17.97
CA VAL A 193 15.36 -3.55 18.98
C VAL A 193 14.91 -2.80 20.23
N MET A 194 15.02 -3.46 21.39
CA MET A 194 14.84 -2.84 22.70
C MET A 194 16.20 -2.40 23.25
N VAL A 195 16.29 -1.16 23.69
CA VAL A 195 17.51 -0.59 24.29
C VAL A 195 17.20 -0.17 25.72
N LEU A 196 18.01 -0.65 26.69
CA LEU A 196 17.90 -0.25 28.09
C LEU A 196 19.21 0.36 28.54
N ILE A 197 19.13 1.51 29.22
CA ILE A 197 20.31 2.30 29.60
C ILE A 197 20.33 2.49 31.11
N ASN A 198 21.51 2.30 31.70
CA ASN A 198 21.86 2.50 33.09
C ASN A 198 20.95 1.79 34.08
N ARG A 199 21.47 1.38 35.20
CA ARG A 199 20.67 0.86 36.32
C ARG A 199 20.29 1.98 37.29
N VAL A 200 19.07 1.92 37.82
CA VAL A 200 18.55 2.89 38.79
C VAL A 200 19.36 2.87 40.11
N ASP A 201 19.90 1.70 40.48
CA ASP A 201 20.70 1.51 41.70
C ASP A 201 22.16 1.98 41.57
N GLY A 202 22.54 2.58 40.44
CA GLY A 202 23.88 3.04 40.16
C GLY A 202 24.87 1.92 39.79
N GLY A 203 24.43 0.66 39.79
CA GLY A 203 25.18 -0.50 39.32
C GLY A 203 25.32 -0.57 37.81
N ARG A 204 25.99 -1.60 37.33
CA ARG A 204 26.12 -1.93 35.91
C ARG A 204 25.23 -3.11 35.56
N PHE A 205 24.78 -3.18 34.32
CA PHE A 205 24.08 -4.37 33.85
C PHE A 205 25.02 -5.57 33.80
N ALA A 206 24.49 -6.75 34.13
CA ALA A 206 25.18 -7.99 34.11
C ALA A 206 24.47 -9.00 33.17
N LEU A 207 25.07 -10.17 32.98
CA LEU A 207 24.51 -11.21 32.11
C LEU A 207 23.09 -11.64 32.55
N ALA A 208 22.79 -11.61 33.87
CA ALA A 208 21.42 -11.88 34.33
C ALA A 208 20.39 -10.84 33.87
N ASP A 209 20.77 -9.56 33.82
CA ASP A 209 19.88 -8.53 33.30
C ASP A 209 19.68 -8.67 31.79
N LEU A 210 20.73 -9.09 31.05
CA LEU A 210 20.64 -9.37 29.61
C LEU A 210 19.66 -10.52 29.34
N ASN A 211 19.81 -11.65 30.07
CA ASN A 211 18.90 -12.80 29.90
C ASN A 211 17.44 -12.39 30.17
N LEU A 212 17.22 -11.61 31.21
CA LEU A 212 15.88 -11.10 31.52
C LEU A 212 15.32 -10.20 30.42
N ALA A 213 16.12 -9.26 29.92
CA ALA A 213 15.72 -8.39 28.81
C ALA A 213 15.46 -9.17 27.52
N GLN A 214 16.24 -10.22 27.24
CA GLN A 214 16.01 -11.14 26.12
C GLN A 214 14.69 -11.90 26.25
N ALA A 215 14.38 -12.42 27.43
CA ALA A 215 13.11 -13.10 27.68
C ALA A 215 11.91 -12.15 27.46
N LEU A 216 12.00 -10.92 27.96
CA LEU A 216 10.97 -9.90 27.77
C LEU A 216 10.83 -9.47 26.30
N ALA A 217 11.93 -9.23 25.60
CA ALA A 217 11.94 -8.88 24.18
C ALA A 217 11.33 -10.00 23.31
N ALA A 218 11.66 -11.26 23.61
CA ALA A 218 11.09 -12.41 22.91
C ALA A 218 9.57 -12.51 23.12
N GLN A 219 9.09 -12.33 24.35
CA GLN A 219 7.65 -12.33 24.65
C GLN A 219 6.92 -11.14 24.03
N ALA A 220 7.55 -9.95 24.00
CA ALA A 220 6.98 -8.76 23.42
C ALA A 220 6.92 -8.82 21.89
N SER A 221 7.80 -9.57 21.25
CA SER A 221 7.88 -9.66 19.79
C SER A 221 6.61 -10.22 19.16
N VAL A 222 5.95 -11.19 19.81
CA VAL A 222 4.72 -11.80 19.30
C VAL A 222 3.57 -10.81 19.21
N PRO A 223 3.12 -10.16 20.31
CA PRO A 223 2.03 -9.21 20.25
C PRO A 223 2.34 -7.97 19.38
N VAL A 224 3.60 -7.49 19.40
CA VAL A 224 4.02 -6.37 18.55
C VAL A 224 3.93 -6.72 17.07
N HIS A 225 4.34 -7.94 16.67
CA HIS A 225 4.21 -8.40 15.29
C HIS A 225 2.74 -8.47 14.85
N TYR A 226 1.87 -9.07 15.68
CA TYR A 226 0.45 -9.17 15.36
C TYR A 226 -0.27 -7.83 15.32
N ALA A 227 0.06 -6.88 16.23
CA ALA A 227 -0.49 -5.55 16.20
C ALA A 227 -0.11 -4.77 14.93
N GLY A 228 1.17 -4.89 14.48
CA GLY A 228 1.60 -4.29 13.22
C GLY A 228 0.92 -4.90 11.99
N LEU A 229 0.69 -6.22 12.01
CA LEU A 229 -0.05 -6.88 10.93
C LEU A 229 -1.52 -6.43 10.90
N GLN A 230 -2.15 -6.28 12.06
CA GLN A 230 -3.53 -5.82 12.16
C GLN A 230 -3.68 -4.38 11.66
N GLU A 231 -2.77 -3.47 12.04
CA GLU A 231 -2.72 -2.08 11.55
C GLU A 231 -2.66 -2.04 10.02
N THR A 232 -1.74 -2.81 9.42
CA THR A 232 -1.61 -2.91 7.96
C THR A 232 -2.88 -3.46 7.28
N LEU A 233 -3.54 -4.44 7.91
CA LEU A 233 -4.80 -5.00 7.39
C LEU A 233 -5.96 -4.02 7.49
N GLU A 234 -6.02 -3.21 8.53
CA GLU A 234 -7.03 -2.17 8.70
C GLU A 234 -6.85 -1.05 7.66
N GLU A 235 -5.63 -0.55 7.48
CA GLU A 235 -5.32 0.43 6.43
C GLU A 235 -5.71 -0.08 5.03
N LYS A 236 -5.39 -1.36 4.73
CA LYS A 236 -5.79 -1.98 3.46
C LYS A 236 -7.31 -2.06 3.31
N ARG A 237 -8.02 -2.45 4.36
CA ARG A 237 -9.49 -2.52 4.35
C ARG A 237 -10.15 -1.17 4.15
N GLU A 238 -9.60 -0.11 4.74
CA GLU A 238 -10.10 1.26 4.54
C GLU A 238 -9.90 1.71 3.09
N LEU A 239 -8.72 1.42 2.52
CA LEU A 239 -8.44 1.70 1.12
C LEU A 239 -9.40 0.92 0.20
N ASP A 240 -9.58 -0.38 0.41
CA ASP A 240 -10.49 -1.22 -0.37
C ASP A 240 -11.95 -0.72 -0.29
N ARG A 241 -12.41 -0.29 0.90
CA ARG A 241 -13.74 0.33 1.05
C ARG A 241 -13.87 1.64 0.27
N GLY A 242 -12.82 2.48 0.31
CA GLY A 242 -12.77 3.72 -0.47
C GLY A 242 -12.88 3.47 -1.97
N MET A 243 -12.15 2.46 -2.47
CA MET A 243 -12.19 2.04 -3.88
C MET A 243 -13.58 1.50 -4.28
N GLN A 244 -14.18 0.66 -3.45
CA GLN A 244 -15.54 0.16 -3.69
C GLN A 244 -16.58 1.29 -3.77
N MET A 245 -16.48 2.28 -2.89
CA MET A 245 -17.36 3.45 -2.92
C MET A 245 -17.16 4.27 -4.20
N ALA A 246 -15.92 4.52 -4.61
CA ALA A 246 -15.61 5.21 -5.86
C ALA A 246 -16.18 4.49 -7.07
N ARG A 247 -16.06 3.14 -7.12
CA ARG A 247 -16.67 2.29 -8.15
C ARG A 247 -18.20 2.43 -8.20
N GLN A 248 -18.87 2.39 -7.04
CA GLN A 248 -20.33 2.57 -7.00
C GLN A 248 -20.76 3.93 -7.52
N ILE A 249 -20.06 5.01 -7.14
CA ILE A 249 -20.33 6.36 -7.63
C ILE A 249 -20.13 6.40 -9.14
N GLN A 250 -18.99 5.92 -9.66
CA GLN A 250 -18.70 5.91 -11.09
C GLN A 250 -19.75 5.14 -11.89
N HIS A 251 -20.09 3.92 -11.43
CA HIS A 251 -21.14 3.12 -12.08
C HIS A 251 -22.48 3.86 -12.11
N SER A 252 -22.84 4.59 -11.07
CA SER A 252 -24.09 5.40 -11.08
C SER A 252 -24.07 6.58 -12.04
N LEU A 253 -22.90 7.01 -12.49
CA LEU A 253 -22.74 8.06 -13.49
C LEU A 253 -22.94 7.54 -14.93
N LEU A 254 -22.68 6.29 -15.21
CA LEU A 254 -22.89 5.68 -16.51
C LEU A 254 -24.40 5.39 -16.73
N PRO A 255 -24.88 5.34 -17.98
CA PRO A 255 -26.26 4.98 -18.29
C PRO A 255 -26.62 3.61 -17.72
N GLN A 256 -27.63 3.56 -16.85
CA GLN A 256 -28.11 2.32 -16.27
C GLN A 256 -29.15 1.62 -17.17
N GLU A 257 -29.86 2.41 -17.96
CA GLU A 257 -30.87 1.95 -18.90
C GLU A 257 -30.63 2.62 -20.25
N ILE A 258 -30.73 1.84 -21.30
CA ILE A 258 -30.65 2.34 -22.67
C ILE A 258 -32.08 2.65 -23.15
N PRO A 259 -32.39 3.90 -23.54
CA PRO A 259 -33.71 4.25 -24.03
C PRO A 259 -34.07 3.45 -25.28
N THR A 260 -35.33 3.06 -25.38
CA THR A 260 -35.88 2.38 -26.58
C THR A 260 -36.44 3.43 -27.57
N PHE A 261 -36.12 3.25 -28.85
CA PHE A 261 -36.59 4.11 -29.93
C PHE A 261 -37.29 3.26 -30.98
N ASP A 262 -38.28 3.86 -31.67
CA ASP A 262 -39.02 3.16 -32.71
C ASP A 262 -38.18 2.98 -33.98
N THR A 263 -37.32 3.92 -34.29
CA THR A 263 -36.53 4.01 -35.53
C THR A 263 -35.13 3.48 -35.46
N ILE A 264 -34.55 3.39 -34.26
CA ILE A 264 -33.18 2.90 -34.04
C ILE A 264 -33.14 1.93 -32.86
N GLU A 265 -32.15 1.09 -32.85
CA GLU A 265 -31.77 0.22 -31.74
C GLU A 265 -30.36 0.60 -31.27
N ILE A 266 -30.19 0.75 -29.97
CA ILE A 266 -28.88 1.07 -29.37
C ILE A 266 -28.56 0.03 -28.32
N SER A 267 -27.31 -0.42 -28.31
CA SER A 267 -26.75 -1.25 -27.25
C SER A 267 -25.36 -0.72 -26.86
N ALA A 268 -24.97 -0.90 -25.61
CA ALA A 268 -23.64 -0.51 -25.13
C ALA A 268 -23.22 -1.37 -23.94
N PHE A 269 -21.91 -1.55 -23.78
CA PHE A 269 -21.34 -2.09 -22.56
C PHE A 269 -20.06 -1.35 -22.20
N ASN A 270 -19.70 -1.40 -20.92
CA ASN A 270 -18.44 -0.94 -20.36
C ASN A 270 -17.93 -1.98 -19.35
N HIS A 271 -16.70 -2.42 -19.53
CA HIS A 271 -15.99 -3.34 -18.66
C HIS A 271 -14.65 -2.75 -18.23
N PRO A 272 -14.56 -2.17 -17.03
CA PRO A 272 -13.31 -1.61 -16.53
C PRO A 272 -12.25 -2.71 -16.30
N ALA A 273 -10.99 -2.41 -16.60
CA ALA A 273 -9.84 -3.29 -16.32
C ALA A 273 -9.48 -3.33 -14.82
N MET A 274 -9.77 -2.26 -14.10
CA MET A 274 -9.57 -2.10 -12.67
C MET A 274 -10.90 -1.90 -11.94
N ASP A 275 -10.84 -1.64 -10.62
CA ASP A 275 -12.03 -1.32 -9.82
C ASP A 275 -12.78 -0.08 -10.35
N ILE A 276 -12.08 0.86 -10.95
CA ILE A 276 -12.59 2.09 -11.58
C ILE A 276 -11.82 2.33 -12.87
N GLY A 277 -12.53 2.79 -13.92
CA GLY A 277 -12.00 2.99 -15.27
C GLY A 277 -11.94 4.45 -15.71
N GLY A 278 -11.19 4.72 -16.81
CA GLY A 278 -11.15 5.99 -17.52
C GLY A 278 -12.25 6.12 -18.58
N ASP A 279 -12.74 5.00 -19.07
CA ASP A 279 -13.72 4.94 -20.13
C ASP A 279 -15.08 5.53 -19.74
N TYR A 280 -15.66 6.20 -20.71
CA TYR A 280 -16.96 6.82 -20.59
C TYR A 280 -17.81 6.56 -21.83
N PHE A 281 -19.08 6.23 -21.63
CA PHE A 281 -20.10 6.29 -22.67
C PHE A 281 -21.37 6.93 -22.13
N ASP A 282 -22.13 7.59 -23.02
CA ASP A 282 -23.40 8.19 -22.64
C ASP A 282 -24.40 8.26 -23.79
N LEU A 283 -25.66 8.25 -23.41
CA LEU A 283 -26.81 8.48 -24.27
C LEU A 283 -27.53 9.71 -23.74
N ILE A 284 -27.48 10.80 -24.48
CA ILE A 284 -27.92 12.13 -24.05
C ILE A 284 -29.11 12.59 -24.88
N PRO A 285 -30.34 12.49 -24.38
CA PRO A 285 -31.47 13.10 -25.06
C PRO A 285 -31.23 14.63 -25.20
N ILE A 286 -31.25 15.14 -26.46
CA ILE A 286 -31.05 16.54 -26.73
C ILE A 286 -32.40 17.23 -26.84
N ASP A 287 -33.31 16.68 -27.66
CA ASP A 287 -34.70 17.07 -27.80
C ASP A 287 -35.55 15.83 -28.25
N GLU A 288 -36.80 16.08 -28.70
CA GLU A 288 -37.71 15.02 -29.16
C GLU A 288 -37.20 14.26 -30.40
N ASP A 289 -36.38 14.91 -31.23
CA ASP A 289 -35.90 14.39 -32.51
C ASP A 289 -34.40 14.00 -32.49
N HIS A 290 -33.64 14.41 -31.48
CA HIS A 290 -32.19 14.25 -31.46
C HIS A 290 -31.67 13.57 -30.20
N ILE A 291 -30.77 12.60 -30.39
CA ILE A 291 -30.00 11.99 -29.31
C ILE A 291 -28.49 12.16 -29.54
N GLY A 292 -27.79 12.59 -28.52
CA GLY A 292 -26.33 12.55 -28.45
C GLY A 292 -25.80 11.22 -27.94
N LEU A 293 -24.79 10.69 -28.61
CA LEU A 293 -24.07 9.50 -28.18
C LEU A 293 -22.60 9.90 -27.99
N ALA A 294 -22.03 9.54 -26.86
CA ALA A 294 -20.64 9.81 -26.54
C ALA A 294 -19.93 8.52 -26.18
N ILE A 295 -18.72 8.36 -26.67
CA ILE A 295 -17.77 7.37 -26.18
C ILE A 295 -16.41 8.03 -26.06
N ALA A 296 -15.72 7.81 -24.95
CA ALA A 296 -14.46 8.47 -24.64
C ALA A 296 -13.57 7.58 -23.78
N ASP A 297 -12.27 7.79 -23.89
CA ASP A 297 -11.27 7.25 -22.99
C ASP A 297 -10.44 8.40 -22.40
N VAL A 298 -10.30 8.39 -21.08
CA VAL A 298 -9.51 9.36 -20.33
C VAL A 298 -8.15 8.74 -20.03
N SER A 299 -7.10 9.32 -20.55
CA SER A 299 -5.72 8.89 -20.24
C SER A 299 -5.46 8.89 -18.73
N GLY A 300 -4.74 7.86 -18.26
CA GLY A 300 -4.45 7.67 -16.85
C GLY A 300 -5.42 6.70 -16.16
N LYS A 301 -4.85 5.80 -15.36
CA LYS A 301 -5.60 4.72 -14.70
C LYS A 301 -5.97 5.07 -13.26
N GLY A 302 -7.02 4.45 -12.76
CA GLY A 302 -7.46 4.57 -11.38
C GLY A 302 -8.26 5.85 -11.07
N ILE A 303 -8.11 6.38 -9.85
CA ILE A 303 -8.95 7.47 -9.32
C ILE A 303 -8.90 8.74 -10.18
N GLY A 304 -7.72 9.10 -10.71
CA GLY A 304 -7.55 10.31 -11.53
C GLY A 304 -8.37 10.26 -12.81
N GLY A 305 -8.30 9.16 -13.58
CA GLY A 305 -9.09 8.93 -14.79
C GLY A 305 -10.60 8.95 -14.50
N ALA A 306 -11.02 8.24 -13.44
CA ALA A 306 -12.42 8.17 -13.04
C ALA A 306 -13.02 9.52 -12.63
N LEU A 307 -12.27 10.36 -11.92
CA LEU A 307 -12.71 11.73 -11.57
C LEU A 307 -12.83 12.60 -12.82
N MET A 308 -11.86 12.51 -13.72
CA MET A 308 -11.91 13.29 -14.97
C MET A 308 -13.04 12.81 -15.88
N MET A 309 -13.33 11.52 -15.94
CA MET A 309 -14.51 10.97 -16.61
C MET A 309 -15.81 11.61 -16.08
N ALA A 310 -15.95 11.73 -14.75
CA ALA A 310 -17.12 12.35 -14.13
C ALA A 310 -17.26 13.86 -14.47
N VAL A 311 -16.13 14.55 -14.55
CA VAL A 311 -16.10 15.97 -15.02
C VAL A 311 -16.48 16.05 -16.49
N CYS A 312 -15.91 15.18 -17.33
CA CYS A 312 -16.21 15.07 -18.75
C CYS A 312 -17.72 14.87 -19.00
N ARG A 313 -18.33 13.91 -18.30
CA ARG A 313 -19.78 13.66 -18.32
C ARG A 313 -20.58 14.92 -17.95
N SER A 314 -20.17 15.60 -16.90
CA SER A 314 -20.90 16.81 -16.44
C SER A 314 -20.84 17.92 -17.48
N VAL A 315 -19.68 18.13 -18.09
CA VAL A 315 -19.50 19.18 -19.11
C VAL A 315 -20.29 18.86 -20.37
N ILE A 316 -20.26 17.62 -20.88
CA ILE A 316 -21.00 17.27 -22.12
C ILE A 316 -22.50 17.39 -21.90
N ARG A 317 -23.06 16.92 -20.79
CA ARG A 317 -24.50 16.99 -20.54
C ARG A 317 -25.03 18.42 -20.40
N VAL A 318 -24.25 19.31 -19.79
CA VAL A 318 -24.65 20.75 -19.68
C VAL A 318 -24.66 21.44 -21.03
N ASN A 319 -23.78 21.03 -21.95
CA ASN A 319 -23.68 21.67 -23.29
C ASN A 319 -24.60 21.02 -24.33
N ALA A 320 -25.01 19.75 -24.14
CA ALA A 320 -25.74 18.97 -25.15
C ALA A 320 -27.06 19.62 -25.58
N GLU A 321 -27.81 20.26 -24.68
CA GLU A 321 -29.06 20.95 -24.99
C GLU A 321 -28.88 22.18 -25.87
N LYS A 322 -27.66 22.70 -25.98
CA LYS A 322 -27.37 23.99 -26.66
C LYS A 322 -26.55 23.83 -27.92
N VAL A 323 -25.84 22.71 -28.07
CA VAL A 323 -24.84 22.52 -29.12
C VAL A 323 -25.13 21.24 -29.89
N TYR A 324 -25.73 21.33 -31.05
CA TYR A 324 -26.06 20.20 -31.91
C TYR A 324 -24.91 19.74 -32.81
N ASP A 325 -23.99 20.65 -33.15
CA ASP A 325 -22.84 20.32 -33.99
C ASP A 325 -21.76 19.62 -33.17
N PRO A 326 -21.35 18.37 -33.54
CA PRO A 326 -20.36 17.60 -32.80
C PRO A 326 -19.00 18.28 -32.67
N ALA A 327 -18.49 18.95 -33.72
CA ALA A 327 -17.19 19.63 -33.65
C ALA A 327 -17.23 20.84 -32.70
N ALA A 328 -18.36 21.60 -32.71
CA ALA A 328 -18.56 22.69 -31.78
C ALA A 328 -18.67 22.19 -30.32
N MET A 329 -19.32 21.03 -30.11
CA MET A 329 -19.40 20.39 -28.80
C MET A 329 -18.01 20.06 -28.27
N LEU A 330 -17.20 19.33 -29.05
CA LEU A 330 -15.85 18.91 -28.63
C LEU A 330 -14.92 20.12 -28.45
N THR A 331 -15.08 21.18 -29.27
CA THR A 331 -14.35 22.46 -29.07
C THR A 331 -14.71 23.12 -27.74
N SER A 332 -16.00 23.14 -27.38
CA SER A 332 -16.47 23.67 -26.09
C SER A 332 -15.93 22.84 -24.91
N MET A 333 -15.88 21.54 -25.08
CA MET A 333 -15.27 20.62 -24.07
C MET A 333 -13.78 20.87 -23.93
N ASN A 334 -13.01 20.97 -25.02
CA ASN A 334 -11.59 21.30 -24.95
C ASN A 334 -11.35 22.62 -24.21
N LYS A 335 -12.13 23.66 -24.52
CA LYS A 335 -12.03 24.95 -23.83
C LYS A 335 -12.26 24.87 -22.34
N THR A 336 -13.19 24.03 -21.91
CA THR A 336 -13.58 23.89 -20.48
C THR A 336 -12.62 22.98 -19.72
N LEU A 337 -12.15 21.90 -20.34
CA LEU A 337 -11.40 20.83 -19.66
C LEU A 337 -9.89 21.05 -19.71
N SER A 338 -9.33 21.65 -20.77
CA SER A 338 -7.88 21.79 -20.94
C SER A 338 -7.17 22.51 -19.79
N SER A 339 -7.83 23.45 -19.11
CA SER A 339 -7.28 24.14 -17.94
C SER A 339 -7.34 23.33 -16.64
N ASN A 340 -8.09 22.24 -16.62
CA ASN A 340 -8.30 21.40 -15.44
C ASN A 340 -7.60 20.02 -15.55
N LEU A 341 -7.07 19.69 -16.72
CA LEU A 341 -6.27 18.48 -16.96
C LEU A 341 -4.85 18.67 -16.40
N ALA A 342 -4.27 17.63 -15.83
CA ALA A 342 -2.84 17.59 -15.50
C ALA A 342 -2.02 17.56 -16.80
N GLU A 343 -0.72 17.92 -16.73
CA GLU A 343 0.15 18.06 -17.92
C GLU A 343 0.26 16.78 -18.78
N ASP A 344 0.05 15.62 -18.17
CA ASP A 344 0.14 14.29 -18.80
C ASP A 344 -1.24 13.66 -19.10
N MET A 345 -2.33 14.40 -18.86
CA MET A 345 -3.69 13.90 -19.08
C MET A 345 -4.31 14.49 -20.35
N PHE A 346 -4.99 13.64 -21.09
CA PHE A 346 -5.81 14.00 -22.27
C PHE A 346 -7.04 13.08 -22.33
N ILE A 347 -8.01 13.45 -23.15
CA ILE A 347 -9.24 12.68 -23.35
C ILE A 347 -9.43 12.45 -24.84
N THR A 348 -9.53 11.18 -25.23
CA THR A 348 -10.03 10.84 -26.56
C THR A 348 -11.55 10.74 -26.53
N MET A 349 -12.24 11.27 -27.53
CA MET A 349 -13.71 11.23 -27.56
C MET A 349 -14.25 11.20 -28.98
N LEU A 350 -15.25 10.34 -29.18
CA LEU A 350 -16.16 10.39 -30.32
C LEU A 350 -17.51 10.89 -29.81
N TYR A 351 -17.98 11.99 -30.37
CA TYR A 351 -19.33 12.51 -30.09
C TYR A 351 -20.18 12.49 -31.37
N MET A 352 -21.36 11.92 -31.25
CA MET A 352 -22.31 11.69 -32.34
C MET A 352 -23.65 12.31 -31.99
N VAL A 353 -24.34 12.91 -32.97
CA VAL A 353 -25.73 13.36 -32.86
C VAL A 353 -26.56 12.66 -33.93
N VAL A 354 -27.60 11.97 -33.51
CA VAL A 354 -28.51 11.24 -34.37
C VAL A 354 -29.84 11.98 -34.44
N ASN A 355 -30.27 12.37 -35.66
CA ASN A 355 -31.63 12.80 -35.90
C ASN A 355 -32.51 11.56 -36.15
N LEU A 356 -33.44 11.30 -35.25
CA LEU A 356 -34.28 10.10 -35.24
C LEU A 356 -35.27 10.05 -36.41
N ASN A 357 -35.79 11.21 -36.81
CA ASN A 357 -36.79 11.33 -37.90
C ASN A 357 -36.15 11.30 -39.28
N LYS A 358 -34.97 11.89 -39.42
CA LYS A 358 -34.26 11.97 -40.72
C LYS A 358 -33.28 10.84 -40.92
N HIS A 359 -33.03 10.01 -39.92
CA HIS A 359 -31.96 9.01 -39.88
C HIS A 359 -30.61 9.59 -40.29
N GLN A 360 -30.30 10.81 -39.84
CA GLN A 360 -29.04 11.49 -40.12
C GLN A 360 -28.13 11.40 -38.92
N LEU A 361 -26.92 10.93 -39.15
CA LEU A 361 -25.83 10.87 -38.15
C LEU A 361 -24.85 12.00 -38.45
N SER A 362 -24.58 12.84 -37.46
CA SER A 362 -23.48 13.80 -37.46
C SER A 362 -22.50 13.39 -36.40
N TYR A 363 -21.20 13.35 -36.68
CA TYR A 363 -20.19 13.00 -35.67
C TYR A 363 -18.89 13.80 -35.86
N ALA A 364 -18.14 13.93 -34.76
CA ALA A 364 -16.79 14.45 -34.73
C ALA A 364 -15.94 13.63 -33.78
N ARG A 365 -14.64 13.57 -34.02
CA ARG A 365 -13.69 12.74 -33.34
C ARG A 365 -12.54 13.56 -32.74
N ALA A 366 -12.35 13.53 -31.44
CA ALA A 366 -11.22 14.15 -30.75
C ALA A 366 -10.16 13.09 -30.43
N GLY A 367 -9.38 12.66 -31.42
CA GLY A 367 -8.31 11.67 -31.23
C GLY A 367 -8.77 10.25 -30.87
N HIS A 368 -10.07 9.98 -30.86
CA HIS A 368 -10.65 8.67 -30.55
C HIS A 368 -10.66 7.75 -31.76
N GLU A 369 -10.91 6.45 -31.56
CA GLU A 369 -11.07 5.47 -32.64
C GLU A 369 -12.20 5.86 -33.62
N ALA A 370 -11.99 5.58 -34.92
CA ALA A 370 -13.02 5.85 -35.91
C ALA A 370 -14.18 4.85 -35.82
N PRO A 371 -15.45 5.28 -35.92
CA PRO A 371 -16.56 4.36 -35.88
C PRO A 371 -16.56 3.45 -37.12
N ILE A 372 -16.91 2.16 -36.89
CA ILE A 372 -17.14 1.20 -37.99
C ILE A 372 -18.57 1.39 -38.45
N ILE A 373 -18.75 1.74 -39.73
CA ILE A 373 -20.07 1.91 -40.34
C ILE A 373 -20.29 0.85 -41.37
N ILE A 374 -21.38 0.08 -41.26
CA ILE A 374 -21.73 -0.95 -42.22
C ILE A 374 -23.05 -0.58 -42.89
N ARG A 375 -23.01 -0.49 -44.23
CA ARG A 375 -24.20 -0.32 -45.05
C ARG A 375 -24.88 -1.66 -45.26
N ASN A 376 -26.14 -1.75 -44.89
CA ASN A 376 -26.91 -2.99 -45.00
C ASN A 376 -26.87 -3.66 -46.39
N ARG A 377 -26.74 -2.85 -47.46
CA ARG A 377 -26.72 -3.35 -48.84
C ARG A 377 -25.36 -3.87 -49.30
N GLU A 378 -24.28 -3.41 -48.69
CA GLU A 378 -22.92 -3.70 -49.13
C GLU A 378 -22.23 -4.73 -48.22
N ALA A 379 -22.74 -4.87 -47.00
CA ALA A 379 -22.20 -5.73 -45.94
C ALA A 379 -20.66 -5.57 -45.72
N HIS A 380 -20.14 -4.42 -46.11
CA HIS A 380 -18.73 -4.07 -46.02
C HIS A 380 -18.55 -2.88 -45.11
N ALA A 381 -17.51 -2.94 -44.30
CA ALA A 381 -17.21 -1.91 -43.30
C ALA A 381 -16.56 -0.68 -43.96
N GLU A 382 -17.13 0.47 -43.73
CA GLU A 382 -16.47 1.76 -43.98
C GLU A 382 -15.90 2.27 -42.68
N GLN A 383 -14.58 2.37 -42.57
CA GLN A 383 -13.93 3.20 -41.58
C GLN A 383 -13.68 4.59 -42.16
N THR A 384 -14.42 5.56 -41.67
CA THR A 384 -14.31 6.91 -42.18
C THR A 384 -13.60 7.78 -41.14
N GLU A 385 -12.32 7.96 -41.35
CA GLU A 385 -11.50 8.87 -40.53
C GLU A 385 -11.96 10.31 -40.70
N THR A 386 -12.02 11.03 -39.58
CA THR A 386 -12.15 12.48 -39.53
C THR A 386 -10.93 13.07 -38.85
N ALA A 387 -10.53 14.26 -39.22
CA ALA A 387 -9.47 14.98 -38.54
C ALA A 387 -9.89 15.33 -37.10
N GLY A 388 -8.97 15.23 -36.15
CA GLY A 388 -9.22 15.58 -34.76
C GLY A 388 -8.03 15.24 -33.86
N ILE A 389 -7.88 16.00 -32.79
CA ILE A 389 -6.84 15.88 -31.76
C ILE A 389 -7.52 15.63 -30.42
N ALA A 390 -6.92 14.83 -29.53
CA ALA A 390 -7.47 14.58 -28.20
C ALA A 390 -7.64 15.88 -27.39
N ILE A 391 -8.68 15.93 -26.58
CA ILE A 391 -9.00 17.05 -25.70
C ILE A 391 -7.89 17.22 -24.68
N GLY A 392 -7.40 18.44 -24.50
CA GLY A 392 -6.34 18.78 -23.55
C GLY A 392 -4.93 18.87 -24.15
N LEU A 393 -4.69 18.32 -25.35
CA LEU A 393 -3.35 18.31 -25.96
C LEU A 393 -2.96 19.65 -26.59
N VAL A 394 -3.92 20.46 -27.02
CA VAL A 394 -3.68 21.75 -27.69
C VAL A 394 -4.66 22.82 -27.19
N ASP A 395 -4.31 24.08 -27.43
CA ASP A 395 -5.20 25.20 -27.13
C ASP A 395 -6.49 25.14 -27.98
N THR A 396 -7.51 25.87 -27.53
CA THR A 396 -8.85 25.83 -28.15
C THR A 396 -8.87 26.31 -29.59
N GLU A 397 -8.03 27.27 -29.99
CA GLU A 397 -7.98 27.81 -31.34
C GLU A 397 -7.40 26.78 -32.31
N THR A 398 -6.29 26.16 -31.92
CA THR A 398 -5.68 25.05 -32.66
C THR A 398 -6.66 23.87 -32.77
N PHE A 399 -7.30 23.49 -31.65
CA PHE A 399 -8.28 22.40 -31.62
C PHE A 399 -9.43 22.66 -32.60
N ALA A 400 -10.04 23.85 -32.55
CA ALA A 400 -11.15 24.24 -33.42
C ALA A 400 -10.76 24.28 -34.93
N SER A 401 -9.48 24.50 -35.25
CA SER A 401 -9.01 24.54 -36.64
C SER A 401 -8.83 23.15 -37.27
N VAL A 402 -8.72 22.09 -36.43
CA VAL A 402 -8.46 20.73 -36.89
C VAL A 402 -9.71 19.88 -36.87
N ILE A 403 -10.59 20.09 -35.88
CA ILE A 403 -11.75 19.21 -35.67
C ILE A 403 -12.83 19.49 -36.71
N GLU A 404 -13.42 18.45 -37.28
CA GLU A 404 -14.49 18.56 -38.28
C GLU A 404 -15.69 17.69 -37.97
N THR A 405 -16.90 18.19 -38.34
CA THR A 405 -18.13 17.38 -38.27
C THR A 405 -18.37 16.69 -39.60
N ARG A 406 -18.59 15.37 -39.54
CA ARG A 406 -19.02 14.55 -40.66
C ARG A 406 -20.50 14.24 -40.55
N ASN A 407 -21.21 14.37 -41.67
CA ASN A 407 -22.64 14.05 -41.77
C ASN A 407 -22.85 12.83 -42.67
N ILE A 408 -23.66 11.88 -42.20
CA ILE A 408 -23.95 10.65 -42.88
C ILE A 408 -25.46 10.41 -42.88
N GLN A 409 -26.00 10.09 -44.04
CA GLN A 409 -27.36 9.60 -44.15
C GLN A 409 -27.37 8.09 -43.87
N LEU A 410 -28.14 7.67 -42.89
CA LEU A 410 -28.33 6.26 -42.58
C LEU A 410 -29.62 5.73 -43.25
N ASN A 411 -29.60 4.44 -43.61
CA ASN A 411 -30.74 3.74 -44.16
C ASN A 411 -31.18 2.61 -43.22
N PRO A 412 -32.41 2.09 -43.34
CA PRO A 412 -32.85 0.92 -42.58
C PRO A 412 -31.90 -0.26 -42.71
N GLY A 413 -31.45 -0.80 -41.57
CA GLY A 413 -30.51 -1.90 -41.46
C GLY A 413 -29.02 -1.48 -41.39
N ASP A 414 -28.70 -0.18 -41.61
CA ASP A 414 -27.32 0.30 -41.41
C ASP A 414 -26.93 0.24 -39.95
N LEU A 415 -25.66 -0.05 -39.70
CA LEU A 415 -25.07 -0.29 -38.39
C LEU A 415 -23.87 0.63 -38.16
N VAL A 416 -23.78 1.24 -37.00
CA VAL A 416 -22.64 2.06 -36.55
C VAL A 416 -22.12 1.46 -35.23
N VAL A 417 -20.85 1.14 -35.17
CA VAL A 417 -20.18 0.59 -33.98
C VAL A 417 -19.03 1.49 -33.58
N SER A 418 -19.04 1.92 -32.34
CA SER A 418 -17.99 2.71 -31.71
C SER A 418 -17.38 1.91 -30.58
N TYR A 419 -16.09 2.08 -30.31
CA TYR A 419 -15.34 1.27 -29.35
C TYR A 419 -14.13 2.04 -28.84
N THR A 420 -13.64 1.66 -27.66
CA THR A 420 -12.34 2.13 -27.11
C THR A 420 -11.23 1.15 -27.50
N ASP A 421 -9.99 1.61 -27.46
CA ASP A 421 -8.80 0.83 -27.84
C ASP A 421 -8.62 -0.45 -27.03
N GLY A 422 -9.11 -0.48 -25.77
CA GLY A 422 -9.11 -1.70 -24.94
C GLY A 422 -9.80 -2.92 -25.59
N ILE A 423 -10.64 -2.71 -26.60
CA ILE A 423 -11.20 -3.81 -27.41
C ILE A 423 -10.17 -4.34 -28.40
N THR A 424 -9.55 -3.45 -29.18
CA THR A 424 -8.59 -3.85 -30.24
C THR A 424 -7.22 -4.22 -29.68
N GLU A 425 -6.80 -3.59 -28.60
CA GLU A 425 -5.54 -3.87 -27.90
C GLU A 425 -5.67 -5.01 -26.86
N ALA A 426 -6.83 -5.68 -26.76
CA ALA A 426 -7.00 -6.83 -25.88
C ALA A 426 -5.98 -7.93 -26.25
N MET A 427 -5.10 -8.27 -25.28
CA MET A 427 -3.98 -9.20 -25.48
C MET A 427 -4.29 -10.62 -25.02
N ASN A 428 -3.76 -11.59 -25.76
CA ASN A 428 -3.73 -12.99 -25.33
C ASN A 428 -2.45 -13.30 -24.52
N SER A 429 -2.31 -14.54 -24.06
CA SER A 429 -1.12 -15.01 -23.31
C SER A 429 0.18 -15.00 -24.13
N ALA A 430 0.10 -14.92 -25.47
CA ALA A 430 1.25 -14.79 -26.37
C ALA A 430 1.61 -13.34 -26.66
N GLN A 431 0.97 -12.35 -26.01
CA GLN A 431 1.13 -10.92 -26.25
C GLN A 431 0.73 -10.48 -27.67
N GLU A 432 -0.23 -11.17 -28.26
CA GLU A 432 -0.84 -10.77 -29.52
C GLU A 432 -2.10 -9.96 -29.23
N GLU A 433 -2.30 -8.85 -29.94
CA GLU A 433 -3.53 -8.04 -29.88
C GLU A 433 -4.66 -8.69 -30.65
N TRP A 434 -5.90 -8.46 -30.20
CA TRP A 434 -7.09 -8.92 -30.91
C TRP A 434 -7.22 -8.23 -32.28
N GLY A 435 -6.98 -6.94 -32.35
CA GLY A 435 -6.81 -6.15 -33.55
C GLY A 435 -8.12 -5.69 -34.20
N ILE A 436 -8.02 -4.62 -34.98
CA ILE A 436 -9.15 -4.01 -35.70
C ILE A 436 -9.73 -4.93 -36.79
N GLU A 437 -8.90 -5.76 -37.41
CA GLU A 437 -9.33 -6.67 -38.47
C GLU A 437 -10.34 -7.69 -37.95
N ARG A 438 -10.07 -8.29 -36.78
CA ARG A 438 -11.00 -9.25 -36.14
C ARG A 438 -12.27 -8.57 -35.70
N LEU A 439 -12.18 -7.33 -35.19
CA LEU A 439 -13.35 -6.56 -34.81
C LEU A 439 -14.24 -6.32 -36.05
N THR A 440 -13.65 -5.80 -37.12
CA THR A 440 -14.36 -5.51 -38.39
C THR A 440 -15.03 -6.76 -38.96
N GLU A 441 -14.31 -7.88 -39.06
CA GLU A 441 -14.86 -9.15 -39.53
C GLU A 441 -16.05 -9.62 -38.66
N ASN A 442 -16.00 -9.47 -37.35
CA ASN A 442 -17.11 -9.83 -36.47
C ASN A 442 -18.34 -8.95 -36.71
N VAL A 443 -18.13 -7.63 -36.87
CA VAL A 443 -19.22 -6.70 -37.15
C VAL A 443 -19.87 -7.00 -38.50
N GLU A 444 -19.07 -7.26 -39.56
CA GLU A 444 -19.58 -7.62 -40.89
C GLU A 444 -20.42 -8.92 -40.89
N ARG A 445 -19.96 -9.94 -40.18
CA ARG A 445 -20.68 -11.22 -40.06
C ARG A 445 -22.03 -11.09 -39.36
N MET A 446 -22.14 -10.09 -38.45
CA MET A 446 -23.29 -9.92 -37.58
C MET A 446 -24.21 -8.75 -38.00
N VAL A 447 -24.03 -8.17 -39.19
CA VAL A 447 -24.77 -6.98 -39.64
C VAL A 447 -26.31 -7.13 -39.55
N HIS A 448 -26.82 -8.36 -39.70
CA HIS A 448 -28.26 -8.63 -39.59
C HIS A 448 -28.76 -8.95 -38.18
N ALA A 449 -27.85 -9.12 -37.21
CA ALA A 449 -28.23 -9.38 -35.83
C ALA A 449 -28.77 -8.11 -35.14
N SER A 450 -29.34 -8.23 -33.97
CA SER A 450 -29.67 -7.09 -33.10
C SER A 450 -28.39 -6.42 -32.59
N ALA A 451 -28.47 -5.17 -32.16
CA ALA A 451 -27.32 -4.47 -31.55
C ALA A 451 -26.85 -5.21 -30.29
N ASP A 452 -27.75 -5.76 -29.49
CA ASP A 452 -27.42 -6.54 -28.29
C ASP A 452 -26.69 -7.83 -28.63
N ASP A 453 -27.19 -8.62 -29.59
CA ASP A 453 -26.58 -9.89 -30.01
C ASP A 453 -25.16 -9.65 -30.60
N LEU A 454 -25.00 -8.55 -31.37
CA LEU A 454 -23.70 -8.15 -31.92
C LEU A 454 -22.69 -7.90 -30.80
N LEU A 455 -23.03 -7.01 -29.86
CA LEU A 455 -22.09 -6.66 -28.78
C LEU A 455 -21.79 -7.86 -27.87
N ALA A 456 -22.79 -8.66 -27.55
CA ALA A 456 -22.60 -9.89 -26.77
C ALA A 456 -21.67 -10.90 -27.49
N ASN A 457 -21.77 -11.02 -28.81
CA ASN A 457 -20.91 -11.89 -29.62
C ASN A 457 -19.45 -11.36 -29.64
N ILE A 458 -19.26 -10.06 -29.87
CA ILE A 458 -17.93 -9.46 -29.86
C ILE A 458 -17.27 -9.66 -28.50
N GLN A 459 -17.96 -9.33 -27.42
CA GLN A 459 -17.46 -9.52 -26.06
C GLN A 459 -17.04 -10.99 -25.81
N LYS A 460 -17.87 -11.94 -26.20
CA LYS A 460 -17.55 -13.37 -26.08
C LYS A 460 -16.30 -13.76 -26.87
N ASN A 461 -16.12 -13.22 -28.08
CA ASN A 461 -14.97 -13.52 -28.92
C ASN A 461 -13.67 -12.90 -28.41
N VAL A 462 -13.73 -11.66 -27.89
CA VAL A 462 -12.58 -11.02 -27.20
C VAL A 462 -12.17 -11.83 -25.98
N LEU A 463 -13.12 -12.19 -25.10
CA LEU A 463 -12.84 -13.01 -23.92
C LEU A 463 -12.30 -14.41 -24.26
N ALA A 464 -12.78 -15.02 -25.34
CA ALA A 464 -12.27 -16.31 -25.82
C ALA A 464 -10.82 -16.18 -26.35
N PHE A 465 -10.47 -15.08 -26.99
CA PHE A 465 -9.13 -14.80 -27.49
C PHE A 465 -8.15 -14.49 -26.34
N THR A 466 -8.51 -13.65 -25.39
CA THR A 466 -7.65 -13.28 -24.25
C THR A 466 -7.44 -14.46 -23.30
N GLY A 467 -8.43 -15.35 -23.16
CA GLY A 467 -8.38 -16.50 -22.27
C GLY A 467 -8.15 -16.12 -20.82
N ASN A 468 -7.00 -16.52 -20.24
CA ASN A 468 -6.61 -16.21 -18.86
C ASN A 468 -5.67 -14.99 -18.75
N ALA A 469 -5.39 -14.29 -19.85
CA ALA A 469 -4.57 -13.08 -19.78
C ALA A 469 -5.31 -11.98 -19.02
N PRO A 470 -4.64 -11.22 -18.15
CA PRO A 470 -5.28 -10.11 -17.46
C PRO A 470 -5.70 -9.03 -18.47
N GLN A 471 -6.86 -8.43 -18.24
CA GLN A 471 -7.33 -7.30 -19.05
C GLN A 471 -6.37 -6.12 -18.88
N SER A 472 -5.89 -5.59 -20.00
CA SER A 472 -4.89 -4.50 -20.04
C SER A 472 -5.50 -3.12 -19.91
N ASP A 473 -6.68 -2.90 -20.50
CA ASP A 473 -7.39 -1.63 -20.50
C ASP A 473 -8.91 -1.78 -20.44
N ASP A 474 -9.62 -0.68 -20.20
CA ASP A 474 -11.07 -0.64 -20.14
C ASP A 474 -11.66 -0.98 -21.52
N MET A 475 -12.71 -1.77 -21.55
CA MET A 475 -13.39 -2.20 -22.78
C MET A 475 -14.77 -1.56 -22.85
N THR A 476 -14.96 -0.64 -23.76
CA THR A 476 -16.26 0.01 -23.98
C THR A 476 -16.68 -0.08 -25.42
N MET A 477 -17.93 -0.42 -25.65
CA MET A 477 -18.54 -0.41 -26.99
C MET A 477 -19.95 0.17 -26.98
N LEU A 478 -20.29 0.77 -28.10
CA LEU A 478 -21.63 1.28 -28.40
C LEU A 478 -22.00 0.91 -29.83
N ALA A 479 -23.14 0.28 -30.01
CA ALA A 479 -23.70 -0.05 -31.33
C ALA A 479 -25.05 0.65 -31.53
N LEU A 480 -25.23 1.24 -32.73
CA LEU A 480 -26.47 1.84 -33.19
C LEU A 480 -26.89 1.15 -34.48
N LYS A 481 -28.10 0.64 -34.53
CA LYS A 481 -28.69 0.01 -35.73
C LYS A 481 -29.97 0.72 -36.11
N VAL A 482 -30.13 1.08 -37.39
CA VAL A 482 -31.37 1.66 -37.92
C VAL A 482 -32.38 0.52 -38.19
N ARG A 483 -33.61 0.71 -37.70
CA ARG A 483 -34.70 -0.27 -37.91
C ARG A 483 -35.38 -0.15 -39.24
#